data_f366f793b32b0e780dee1478574c12f7
#
_entry.id   f366f793b32b0e780dee1478574c12f7
#
_cell.length_a   1.000
_cell.length_b   1.000
_cell.length_c   1.000
_cell.angle_alpha   90.00
_cell.angle_beta   90.00
_cell.angle_gamma   90.00
#
_symmetry.space_group_name_H-M   'P 1'
#
loop_
_entity.id
_entity.type
_entity.pdbx_description
1 polymer ?
#
loop_
_entity_poly.entity_id
_entity_poly.type
_entity_poly.pdbx_seq_one_letter_code
_entity_poly.pdbx_strand_id
1 'polypeptide(L)'
;MTVCEVRRLGLVPYAEAWDLQKTLAAQRAAGEIPDTLLLLEHPHTYTLGRSGHAENLLLDQAQLAARGITLHHVDRGGDITYHGPGQLVGYPILKLGAPVDAASGRVPQADYVGYVRRLEDMLIRALIHFGLVTGQVPGLTGVWIQPDVASRCPHCPPASRLAPSKIAAIGIKVDARGVTQHGFALNVAPDMSYWDGIIGCGLRDRAIVSMADLLDPPPSMEAVMDAVVESFGKVFQREMLQRSPS
;
A
#
# COMPACT_ATOMS: atom_id res chain seq x y z
N MET A 1 -0.67 -2.06 25.77
CA MET A 1 -0.84 -2.08 24.28
C MET A 1 0.21 -3.01 23.70
N THR A 2 -0.08 -3.64 22.58
CA THR A 2 0.93 -4.44 21.86
C THR A 2 1.86 -3.49 21.10
N VAL A 3 3.17 -3.74 21.18
CA VAL A 3 4.20 -2.94 20.52
C VAL A 3 4.22 -3.23 19.02
N CYS A 4 4.43 -2.20 18.20
CA CYS A 4 4.74 -2.29 16.79
C CYS A 4 6.02 -1.50 16.49
N GLU A 5 7.04 -2.19 16.00
CA GLU A 5 8.31 -1.57 15.59
C GLU A 5 8.13 -0.90 14.22
N VAL A 6 8.57 0.34 14.09
CA VAL A 6 8.54 1.09 12.82
C VAL A 6 9.95 1.14 12.23
N ARG A 7 10.09 0.74 10.98
CA ARG A 7 11.33 0.80 10.21
C ARG A 7 11.14 1.65 8.97
N ARG A 8 11.88 2.75 8.87
CA ARG A 8 11.94 3.61 7.66
C ARG A 8 13.16 3.22 6.88
N LEU A 9 12.97 2.68 5.68
CA LEU A 9 14.04 2.02 4.92
C LEU A 9 14.54 2.85 3.71
N GLY A 10 13.88 3.99 3.41
CA GLY A 10 14.20 4.77 2.22
C GLY A 10 13.85 4.03 0.93
N LEU A 11 14.69 4.18 -0.09
CA LEU A 11 14.50 3.56 -1.40
C LEU A 11 15.10 2.14 -1.41
N VAL A 12 14.25 1.13 -1.54
CA VAL A 12 14.66 -0.29 -1.49
C VAL A 12 14.17 -1.04 -2.73
N PRO A 13 15.03 -1.82 -3.43
CA PRO A 13 14.60 -2.71 -4.51
C PRO A 13 13.48 -3.66 -4.06
N TYR A 14 12.51 -3.89 -4.96
CA TYR A 14 11.30 -4.65 -4.59
C TYR A 14 11.60 -6.06 -4.09
N ALA A 15 12.52 -6.77 -4.78
CA ALA A 15 12.88 -8.14 -4.40
C ALA A 15 13.49 -8.20 -3.00
N GLU A 16 14.36 -7.25 -2.65
CA GLU A 16 15.00 -7.17 -1.32
C GLU A 16 13.96 -6.90 -0.22
N ALA A 17 13.05 -5.95 -0.46
CA ALA A 17 11.97 -5.67 0.48
C ALA A 17 11.02 -6.87 0.63
N TRP A 18 10.77 -7.62 -0.43
CA TRP A 18 9.92 -8.81 -0.39
C TRP A 18 10.59 -9.95 0.40
N ASP A 19 11.90 -10.16 0.24
CA ASP A 19 12.64 -11.15 1.02
C ASP A 19 12.75 -10.75 2.50
N LEU A 20 12.91 -9.45 2.78
CA LEU A 20 12.84 -8.94 4.16
C LEU A 20 11.47 -9.22 4.79
N GLN A 21 10.36 -9.00 4.07
CA GLN A 21 9.01 -9.31 4.56
C GLN A 21 8.86 -10.80 4.91
N LYS A 22 9.36 -11.71 4.06
CA LYS A 22 9.31 -13.16 4.31
C LYS A 22 10.06 -13.53 5.60
N THR A 23 11.25 -12.95 5.77
CA THR A 23 12.08 -13.15 6.95
C THR A 23 11.38 -12.67 8.22
N LEU A 24 10.89 -11.43 8.20
CA LEU A 24 10.18 -10.85 9.35
C LEU A 24 8.87 -11.58 9.65
N ALA A 25 8.16 -12.04 8.62
CA ALA A 25 6.94 -12.84 8.82
C ALA A 25 7.24 -14.19 9.49
N ALA A 26 8.36 -14.82 9.17
CA ALA A 26 8.81 -16.03 9.85
C ALA A 26 9.15 -15.77 11.32
N GLN A 27 9.94 -14.75 11.60
CA GLN A 27 10.31 -14.35 12.97
C GLN A 27 9.08 -13.93 13.79
N ARG A 28 8.14 -13.16 13.17
CA ARG A 28 6.91 -12.77 13.85
C ARG A 28 6.00 -13.96 14.16
N ALA A 29 5.94 -14.93 13.27
CA ALA A 29 5.19 -16.17 13.49
C ALA A 29 5.76 -16.98 14.67
N ALA A 30 7.10 -17.03 14.77
CA ALA A 30 7.81 -17.68 15.87
C ALA A 30 7.72 -16.90 17.20
N GLY A 31 7.26 -15.64 17.18
CA GLY A 31 7.21 -14.78 18.36
C GLY A 31 8.56 -14.15 18.75
N GLU A 32 9.54 -14.21 17.86
CA GLU A 32 10.88 -13.68 18.07
C GLU A 32 10.95 -12.15 18.00
N ILE A 33 10.02 -11.55 17.26
CA ILE A 33 9.91 -10.09 17.10
C ILE A 33 8.48 -9.61 17.36
N PRO A 34 8.29 -8.33 17.73
CA PRO A 34 6.96 -7.72 17.81
C PRO A 34 6.34 -7.54 16.43
N ASP A 35 5.10 -7.02 16.37
CA ASP A 35 4.52 -6.50 15.13
C ASP A 35 5.47 -5.45 14.54
N THR A 36 5.58 -5.39 13.22
CA THR A 36 6.52 -4.48 12.53
C THR A 36 5.82 -3.77 11.38
N LEU A 37 6.00 -2.47 11.25
CA LEU A 37 5.58 -1.67 10.11
C LEU A 37 6.81 -1.20 9.34
N LEU A 38 6.99 -1.69 8.10
CA LEU A 38 7.99 -1.18 7.19
C LEU A 38 7.40 -0.03 6.38
N LEU A 39 8.11 1.09 6.29
CA LEU A 39 7.78 2.24 5.45
C LEU A 39 8.97 2.51 4.53
N LEU A 40 8.72 2.58 3.23
CA LEU A 40 9.76 2.67 2.22
C LEU A 40 9.22 3.20 0.89
N GLU A 41 10.11 3.40 -0.05
CA GLU A 41 9.85 3.63 -1.45
C GLU A 41 10.54 2.53 -2.28
N HIS A 42 10.06 2.30 -3.52
CA HIS A 42 10.72 1.41 -4.47
C HIS A 42 11.27 2.18 -5.67
N PRO A 43 12.32 1.68 -6.34
CA PRO A 43 12.57 2.04 -7.75
C PRO A 43 11.37 1.70 -8.62
N HIS A 44 11.31 2.24 -9.85
CA HIS A 44 10.19 2.00 -10.76
C HIS A 44 9.94 0.51 -10.96
N THR A 45 8.79 0.05 -10.50
CA THR A 45 8.44 -1.37 -10.41
C THR A 45 6.96 -1.58 -10.71
N TYR A 46 6.65 -2.54 -11.58
CA TYR A 46 5.30 -3.08 -11.68
C TYR A 46 5.22 -4.41 -10.95
N THR A 47 4.14 -4.61 -10.19
CA THR A 47 3.87 -5.88 -9.54
C THR A 47 2.55 -6.44 -10.00
N LEU A 48 2.55 -7.68 -10.50
CA LEU A 48 1.37 -8.44 -10.91
C LEU A 48 0.96 -9.38 -9.77
N GLY A 49 -0.19 -9.14 -9.17
CA GLY A 49 -0.71 -9.94 -8.06
C GLY A 49 -1.38 -11.24 -8.52
N ARG A 50 -1.95 -11.98 -7.57
CA ARG A 50 -2.55 -13.32 -7.84
C ARG A 50 -3.76 -13.30 -8.76
N SER A 51 -4.49 -12.20 -8.82
CA SER A 51 -5.63 -11.98 -9.73
C SER A 51 -5.22 -11.13 -10.94
N GLY A 52 -3.92 -11.04 -11.21
CA GLY A 52 -3.40 -10.19 -12.26
C GLY A 52 -3.60 -10.78 -13.64
N HIS A 53 -4.02 -9.92 -14.55
CA HIS A 53 -4.21 -10.21 -15.96
C HIS A 53 -3.07 -9.62 -16.77
N ALA A 54 -2.37 -10.46 -17.55
CA ALA A 54 -1.21 -10.02 -18.34
C ALA A 54 -1.57 -8.92 -19.35
N GLU A 55 -2.80 -8.90 -19.85
CA GLU A 55 -3.32 -7.88 -20.75
C GLU A 55 -3.46 -6.49 -20.12
N ASN A 56 -3.34 -6.37 -18.80
CA ASN A 56 -3.31 -5.11 -18.09
C ASN A 56 -1.91 -4.48 -18.03
N LEU A 57 -0.87 -5.18 -18.49
CA LEU A 57 0.43 -4.62 -18.80
C LEU A 57 0.45 -4.16 -20.26
N LEU A 58 0.56 -2.86 -20.49
CA LEU A 58 0.48 -2.23 -21.81
C LEU A 58 1.84 -2.07 -22.49
N LEU A 59 2.94 -2.24 -21.75
CA LEU A 59 4.31 -2.11 -22.23
C LEU A 59 4.92 -3.48 -22.50
N ASP A 60 5.67 -3.57 -23.58
CA ASP A 60 6.53 -4.72 -23.87
C ASP A 60 7.85 -4.68 -23.06
N GLN A 61 8.64 -5.73 -23.18
CA GLN A 61 9.87 -5.89 -22.40
C GLN A 61 10.95 -4.85 -22.76
N ALA A 62 11.01 -4.41 -24.02
CA ALA A 62 11.94 -3.37 -24.45
C ALA A 62 11.54 -2.00 -23.90
N GLN A 63 10.25 -1.70 -23.88
CA GLN A 63 9.68 -0.48 -23.30
C GLN A 63 9.86 -0.43 -21.77
N LEU A 64 9.67 -1.54 -21.07
CA LEU A 64 9.95 -1.65 -19.64
C LEU A 64 11.43 -1.35 -19.35
N ALA A 65 12.33 -1.99 -20.08
CA ALA A 65 13.78 -1.79 -19.93
C ALA A 65 14.19 -0.33 -20.24
N ALA A 66 13.66 0.26 -21.31
CA ALA A 66 13.94 1.65 -21.68
C ALA A 66 13.49 2.68 -20.63
N ARG A 67 12.44 2.35 -19.85
CA ARG A 67 11.92 3.18 -18.75
C ARG A 67 12.51 2.80 -17.38
N GLY A 68 13.41 1.85 -17.30
CA GLY A 68 14.01 1.37 -16.05
C GLY A 68 13.01 0.69 -15.11
N ILE A 69 11.95 0.08 -15.65
CA ILE A 69 10.89 -0.56 -14.87
C ILE A 69 11.21 -2.03 -14.69
N THR A 70 11.19 -2.51 -13.44
CA THR A 70 11.22 -3.94 -13.13
C THR A 70 9.80 -4.51 -13.02
N LEU A 71 9.58 -5.74 -13.47
CA LEU A 71 8.29 -6.45 -13.36
C LEU A 71 8.45 -7.65 -12.44
N HIS A 72 7.58 -7.76 -11.44
CA HIS A 72 7.55 -8.88 -10.49
C HIS A 72 6.17 -9.53 -10.44
N HIS A 73 6.14 -10.87 -10.58
CA HIS A 73 4.95 -11.67 -10.28
C HIS A 73 4.96 -12.00 -8.78
N VAL A 74 3.91 -11.60 -8.07
CA VAL A 74 3.89 -11.63 -6.60
C VAL A 74 2.63 -12.30 -6.05
N ASP A 75 2.68 -12.68 -4.79
CA ASP A 75 1.64 -13.47 -4.14
C ASP A 75 0.63 -12.65 -3.30
N ARG A 76 0.63 -11.31 -3.45
CA ARG A 76 -0.43 -10.45 -2.90
C ARG A 76 -1.75 -10.61 -3.63
N GLY A 77 -2.84 -10.24 -2.98
CA GLY A 77 -4.13 -10.08 -3.65
C GLY A 77 -4.12 -8.90 -4.64
N GLY A 78 -5.10 -8.92 -5.55
CA GLY A 78 -5.30 -7.88 -6.57
C GLY A 78 -4.52 -8.12 -7.86
N ASP A 79 -4.66 -7.17 -8.78
CA ASP A 79 -4.12 -7.15 -10.13
C ASP A 79 -2.78 -6.38 -10.21
N ILE A 80 -2.44 -5.87 -11.38
CA ILE A 80 -1.22 -5.09 -11.61
C ILE A 80 -1.28 -3.72 -10.92
N THR A 81 -0.14 -3.29 -10.38
CA THR A 81 0.02 -1.92 -9.83
C THR A 81 1.44 -1.43 -10.06
N TYR A 82 1.64 -0.12 -9.90
CA TYR A 82 2.91 0.56 -9.97
C TYR A 82 3.44 0.91 -8.60
N HIS A 83 4.77 0.84 -8.45
CA HIS A 83 5.54 1.41 -7.36
C HIS A 83 6.70 2.24 -7.93
N GLY A 84 7.03 3.35 -7.29
CA GLY A 84 8.14 4.21 -7.71
C GLY A 84 8.48 5.28 -6.68
N PRO A 85 9.58 6.02 -6.90
CA PRO A 85 9.96 7.15 -6.06
C PRO A 85 8.80 8.15 -5.95
N GLY A 86 8.61 8.70 -4.75
CA GLY A 86 7.46 9.57 -4.43
C GLY A 86 6.18 8.82 -4.04
N GLN A 87 6.16 7.50 -4.07
CA GLN A 87 5.06 6.69 -3.55
C GLN A 87 5.46 6.06 -2.22
N LEU A 88 4.72 6.37 -1.14
CA LEU A 88 4.93 5.71 0.14
C LEU A 88 4.36 4.29 0.12
N VAL A 89 5.22 3.31 0.33
CA VAL A 89 4.83 1.90 0.48
C VAL A 89 4.93 1.51 1.94
N GLY A 90 3.88 0.87 2.46
CA GLY A 90 3.83 0.35 3.82
C GLY A 90 3.54 -1.14 3.85
N TYR A 91 4.40 -1.88 4.54
CA TYR A 91 4.26 -3.33 4.76
C TYR A 91 4.08 -3.65 6.24
N PRO A 92 2.83 -3.77 6.72
CA PRO A 92 2.57 -4.22 8.09
C PRO A 92 2.80 -5.75 8.20
N ILE A 93 3.69 -6.15 9.08
CA ILE A 93 3.96 -7.54 9.44
C ILE A 93 3.34 -7.80 10.81
N LEU A 94 2.06 -8.17 10.80
CA LEU A 94 1.23 -8.33 11.99
C LEU A 94 0.77 -9.77 12.15
N LYS A 95 0.59 -10.22 13.38
CA LYS A 95 -0.09 -11.48 13.65
C LYS A 95 -1.57 -11.21 13.93
N LEU A 96 -2.45 -11.58 13.00
CA LEU A 96 -3.89 -11.28 13.05
C LEU A 96 -4.70 -12.21 13.96
N GLY A 97 -4.13 -13.27 14.47
CA GLY A 97 -4.82 -14.20 15.38
C GLY A 97 -4.03 -15.47 15.63
N ALA A 98 -4.50 -16.28 16.59
CA ALA A 98 -3.99 -17.62 16.79
C ALA A 98 -4.59 -18.59 15.76
N PRO A 99 -3.90 -19.68 15.37
CA PRO A 99 -4.50 -20.76 14.58
C PRO A 99 -5.77 -21.29 15.28
N VAL A 100 -6.85 -21.56 14.53
CA VAL A 100 -8.12 -22.09 15.09
C VAL A 100 -7.91 -23.47 15.70
N ASP A 101 -7.00 -24.20 15.11
CA ASP A 101 -6.66 -25.55 15.49
C ASP A 101 -5.15 -25.74 15.33
N ALA A 102 -4.46 -25.96 16.46
CA ALA A 102 -3.03 -26.20 16.46
C ALA A 102 -2.65 -27.47 15.68
N ALA A 103 -3.59 -28.42 15.52
CA ALA A 103 -3.39 -29.64 14.76
C ALA A 103 -3.58 -29.47 13.25
N SER A 104 -4.46 -28.56 12.81
CA SER A 104 -4.73 -28.32 11.39
C SER A 104 -3.83 -27.25 10.76
N GLY A 105 -3.17 -26.43 11.56
CA GLY A 105 -2.37 -25.29 11.11
C GLY A 105 -3.19 -24.22 10.39
N ARG A 106 -4.52 -24.36 10.34
CA ARG A 106 -5.42 -23.39 9.71
C ARG A 106 -5.63 -22.22 10.65
N VAL A 107 -5.37 -21.03 10.13
CA VAL A 107 -5.78 -19.79 10.78
C VAL A 107 -7.31 -19.80 10.85
N PRO A 108 -7.95 -19.34 11.97
CA PRO A 108 -9.35 -18.97 11.96
C PRO A 108 -9.54 -18.08 10.75
N GLN A 109 -10.72 -18.18 10.17
CA GLN A 109 -11.13 -17.26 9.11
C GLN A 109 -10.86 -15.84 9.64
N ALA A 110 -9.58 -15.45 9.56
CA ALA A 110 -9.13 -14.16 10.03
C ALA A 110 -9.98 -13.17 9.28
N ASP A 111 -10.47 -12.17 9.95
CA ASP A 111 -11.25 -11.10 9.35
C ASP A 111 -10.35 -10.30 8.37
N TYR A 112 -10.04 -10.93 7.22
CA TYR A 112 -9.23 -10.31 6.16
C TYR A 112 -9.90 -9.06 5.63
N VAL A 113 -11.23 -9.06 5.55
CA VAL A 113 -11.99 -7.90 5.12
C VAL A 113 -11.85 -6.78 6.16
N GLY A 114 -12.03 -7.07 7.43
CA GLY A 114 -11.84 -6.09 8.51
C GLY A 114 -10.39 -5.60 8.60
N TYR A 115 -9.40 -6.44 8.28
CA TYR A 115 -8.01 -5.99 8.21
C TYR A 115 -7.79 -4.97 7.09
N VAL A 116 -8.31 -5.25 5.88
CA VAL A 116 -8.26 -4.30 4.76
C VAL A 116 -8.99 -3.00 5.10
N ARG A 117 -10.19 -3.09 5.71
CA ARG A 117 -10.95 -1.91 6.14
C ARG A 117 -10.22 -1.07 7.17
N ARG A 118 -9.47 -1.69 8.09
CA ARG A 118 -8.60 -0.95 9.03
C ARG A 118 -7.43 -0.27 8.33
N LEU A 119 -6.83 -0.87 7.29
CA LEU A 119 -5.80 -0.21 6.48
C LEU A 119 -6.38 1.01 5.74
N GLU A 120 -7.58 0.89 5.18
CA GLU A 120 -8.27 2.01 4.55
C GLU A 120 -8.57 3.13 5.57
N ASP A 121 -9.14 2.80 6.75
CA ASP A 121 -9.40 3.79 7.81
C ASP A 121 -8.12 4.49 8.27
N MET A 122 -7.04 3.74 8.44
CA MET A 122 -5.74 4.29 8.81
C MET A 122 -5.23 5.30 7.77
N LEU A 123 -5.31 4.97 6.47
CA LEU A 123 -4.88 5.86 5.39
C LEU A 123 -5.79 7.09 5.28
N ILE A 124 -7.11 6.93 5.41
CA ILE A 124 -8.06 8.04 5.43
C ILE A 124 -7.72 9.00 6.56
N ARG A 125 -7.45 8.51 7.77
CA ARG A 125 -7.05 9.33 8.92
C ARG A 125 -5.72 10.04 8.67
N ALA A 126 -4.74 9.36 8.09
CA ALA A 126 -3.46 9.97 7.73
C ALA A 126 -3.64 11.11 6.72
N LEU A 127 -4.51 10.93 5.73
CA LEU A 127 -4.78 11.96 4.71
C LEU A 127 -5.55 13.17 5.26
N ILE A 128 -6.38 12.99 6.29
CA ILE A 128 -7.08 14.09 6.98
C ILE A 128 -6.09 15.06 7.62
N HIS A 129 -4.91 14.63 8.10
CA HIS A 129 -3.87 15.51 8.63
C HIS A 129 -3.42 16.58 7.62
N PHE A 130 -3.58 16.32 6.33
CA PHE A 130 -3.25 17.22 5.23
C PHE A 130 -4.49 17.91 4.63
N GLY A 131 -5.64 17.81 5.31
CA GLY A 131 -6.90 18.41 4.84
C GLY A 131 -7.56 17.67 3.66
N LEU A 132 -7.08 16.48 3.30
CA LEU A 132 -7.64 15.71 2.20
C LEU A 132 -8.81 14.85 2.68
N VAL A 133 -10.00 15.13 2.15
CA VAL A 133 -11.20 14.34 2.40
C VAL A 133 -11.23 13.16 1.41
N THR A 134 -11.08 11.97 1.96
CA THR A 134 -11.02 10.72 1.19
C THR A 134 -12.01 9.71 1.75
N GLY A 135 -12.23 8.61 1.04
CA GLY A 135 -13.17 7.60 1.50
C GLY A 135 -12.98 6.24 0.83
N GLN A 136 -13.90 5.35 1.18
CA GLN A 136 -14.02 4.02 0.59
C GLN A 136 -15.05 4.06 -0.56
N VAL A 137 -14.89 3.16 -1.52
CA VAL A 137 -15.88 2.90 -2.57
C VAL A 137 -16.39 1.48 -2.42
N PRO A 138 -17.71 1.25 -2.30
CA PRO A 138 -18.26 -0.10 -2.16
C PRO A 138 -17.78 -1.03 -3.28
N GLY A 139 -17.32 -2.22 -2.89
CA GLY A 139 -16.81 -3.23 -3.83
C GLY A 139 -15.38 -2.98 -4.36
N LEU A 140 -14.77 -1.84 -4.08
CA LEU A 140 -13.42 -1.51 -4.52
C LEU A 140 -12.49 -1.31 -3.32
N THR A 141 -11.37 -2.02 -3.30
CA THR A 141 -10.33 -1.89 -2.27
C THR A 141 -9.43 -0.69 -2.56
N GLY A 142 -9.04 0.03 -1.49
CA GLY A 142 -8.15 1.20 -1.55
C GLY A 142 -8.79 2.46 -0.99
N VAL A 143 -8.08 3.58 -1.08
CA VAL A 143 -8.57 4.89 -0.62
C VAL A 143 -8.79 5.79 -1.83
N TRP A 144 -9.89 6.53 -1.79
CA TRP A 144 -10.44 7.21 -2.96
C TRP A 144 -10.77 8.67 -2.69
N ILE A 145 -10.46 9.52 -3.67
CA ILE A 145 -10.92 10.91 -3.74
C ILE A 145 -12.28 10.91 -4.46
N GLN A 146 -13.25 11.58 -3.88
CA GLN A 146 -14.58 11.70 -4.49
C GLN A 146 -14.60 12.79 -5.58
N PRO A 147 -15.51 12.70 -6.58
CA PRO A 147 -15.56 13.66 -7.70
C PRO A 147 -15.76 15.11 -7.28
N ASP A 148 -16.51 15.38 -6.22
CA ASP A 148 -16.75 16.73 -5.69
C ASP A 148 -15.47 17.34 -5.09
N VAL A 149 -14.59 16.55 -4.52
CA VAL A 149 -13.26 16.98 -4.05
C VAL A 149 -12.35 17.20 -5.26
N ALA A 150 -12.28 16.24 -6.18
CA ALA A 150 -11.44 16.32 -7.37
C ALA A 150 -11.86 17.48 -8.31
N SER A 151 -13.13 17.88 -8.31
CA SER A 151 -13.63 19.00 -9.14
C SER A 151 -13.03 20.36 -8.74
N ARG A 152 -12.56 20.49 -7.50
CA ARG A 152 -11.90 21.69 -6.96
C ARG A 152 -10.40 21.71 -7.22
N CYS A 153 -9.85 20.62 -7.71
CA CYS A 153 -8.43 20.45 -7.98
C CYS A 153 -8.12 20.82 -9.43
N PRO A 154 -7.28 21.83 -9.70
CA PRO A 154 -6.94 22.24 -11.06
C PRO A 154 -6.06 21.22 -11.79
N HIS A 155 -5.25 20.45 -11.05
CA HIS A 155 -4.25 19.52 -11.57
C HIS A 155 -4.74 18.07 -11.66
N CYS A 156 -5.91 17.77 -11.09
CA CYS A 156 -6.47 16.43 -11.16
C CYS A 156 -6.90 16.04 -12.58
N PRO A 157 -6.70 14.79 -13.00
CA PRO A 157 -7.14 14.29 -14.30
C PRO A 157 -8.64 14.55 -14.52
N PRO A 158 -9.09 14.91 -15.74
CA PRO A 158 -10.51 15.17 -16.01
C PRO A 158 -11.45 14.03 -15.59
N ALA A 159 -11.02 12.77 -15.73
CA ALA A 159 -11.77 11.60 -15.30
C ALA A 159 -12.09 11.57 -13.79
N SER A 160 -11.26 12.23 -12.97
CA SER A 160 -11.45 12.34 -11.51
C SER A 160 -12.72 13.13 -11.14
N ARG A 161 -13.21 13.98 -12.06
CA ARG A 161 -14.42 14.79 -11.86
C ARG A 161 -15.70 14.01 -12.15
N LEU A 162 -15.57 12.86 -12.81
CA LEU A 162 -16.70 12.01 -13.22
C LEU A 162 -16.91 10.81 -12.31
N ALA A 163 -15.81 10.29 -11.72
CA ALA A 163 -15.84 9.10 -10.90
C ALA A 163 -14.76 9.16 -9.79
N PRO A 164 -14.93 8.44 -8.68
CA PRO A 164 -13.92 8.37 -7.63
C PRO A 164 -12.56 7.93 -8.17
N SER A 165 -11.49 8.62 -7.76
CA SER A 165 -10.11 8.39 -8.18
C SER A 165 -9.29 7.80 -7.04
N LYS A 166 -8.46 6.82 -7.35
CA LYS A 166 -7.66 6.13 -6.35
C LYS A 166 -6.40 6.92 -5.98
N ILE A 167 -6.22 7.20 -4.70
CA ILE A 167 -5.00 7.82 -4.17
C ILE A 167 -4.10 6.79 -3.47
N ALA A 168 -4.67 5.72 -2.92
CA ALA A 168 -3.90 4.64 -2.32
C ALA A 168 -4.43 3.27 -2.72
N ALA A 169 -3.52 2.38 -3.11
CA ALA A 169 -3.79 0.98 -3.40
C ALA A 169 -3.51 0.12 -2.18
N ILE A 170 -4.26 -0.99 -2.02
CA ILE A 170 -4.05 -1.98 -0.96
C ILE A 170 -4.06 -3.36 -1.60
N GLY A 171 -3.02 -4.14 -1.32
CA GLY A 171 -2.92 -5.54 -1.73
C GLY A 171 -2.15 -6.31 -0.68
N ILE A 172 -2.81 -7.26 -0.03
CA ILE A 172 -2.26 -8.00 1.11
C ILE A 172 -2.12 -9.49 0.81
N LYS A 173 -1.32 -10.15 1.63
CA LYS A 173 -1.30 -11.59 1.83
C LYS A 173 -1.31 -11.85 3.34
N VAL A 174 -2.01 -12.90 3.75
CA VAL A 174 -1.88 -13.48 5.09
C VAL A 174 -1.44 -14.92 4.92
N ASP A 175 -0.36 -15.30 5.57
CA ASP A 175 0.18 -16.65 5.47
C ASP A 175 -0.62 -17.64 6.36
N ALA A 176 -0.31 -18.94 6.23
CA ALA A 176 -0.99 -19.98 7.00
C ALA A 176 -0.81 -19.87 8.53
N ARG A 177 0.15 -19.05 8.99
CA ARG A 177 0.41 -18.79 10.40
C ARG A 177 -0.31 -17.54 10.91
N GLY A 178 -1.09 -16.87 10.05
CA GLY A 178 -1.83 -15.64 10.37
C GLY A 178 -1.00 -14.38 10.36
N VAL A 179 0.17 -14.39 9.70
CA VAL A 179 1.03 -13.22 9.59
C VAL A 179 0.81 -12.52 8.26
N THR A 180 0.64 -11.19 8.33
CA THR A 180 0.42 -10.35 7.16
C THR A 180 1.72 -10.05 6.42
N GLN A 181 1.64 -9.92 5.10
CA GLN A 181 2.68 -9.47 4.19
C GLN A 181 2.06 -8.56 3.14
N HIS A 182 2.90 -7.81 2.40
CA HIS A 182 2.48 -6.72 1.55
C HIS A 182 1.68 -5.68 2.35
N GLY A 183 0.85 -4.85 1.72
CA GLY A 183 0.13 -3.82 2.47
C GLY A 183 -0.47 -2.77 1.56
N PHE A 184 0.05 -1.54 1.63
CA PHE A 184 -0.50 -0.40 0.92
C PHE A 184 0.58 0.39 0.16
N ALA A 185 0.11 1.16 -0.82
CA ALA A 185 0.90 2.12 -1.57
C ALA A 185 0.10 3.42 -1.71
N LEU A 186 0.61 4.52 -1.13
CA LEU A 186 0.01 5.85 -1.14
C LEU A 186 0.79 6.75 -2.09
N ASN A 187 0.13 7.31 -3.09
CA ASN A 187 0.73 8.25 -4.02
C ASN A 187 0.92 9.61 -3.34
N VAL A 188 2.15 9.94 -2.92
CA VAL A 188 2.48 11.26 -2.36
C VAL A 188 2.81 12.21 -3.50
N ALA A 189 3.91 12.01 -4.18
CA ALA A 189 4.35 12.79 -5.33
C ALA A 189 5.15 11.92 -6.34
N PRO A 190 4.65 10.75 -6.78
CA PRO A 190 5.34 9.96 -7.78
C PRO A 190 5.17 10.57 -9.18
N ASP A 191 6.05 10.19 -10.10
CA ASP A 191 5.82 10.46 -11.51
C ASP A 191 4.61 9.64 -12.00
N MET A 192 3.50 10.33 -12.20
CA MET A 192 2.22 9.70 -12.56
C MET A 192 2.21 9.13 -13.99
N SER A 193 3.17 9.52 -14.87
CA SER A 193 3.27 9.00 -16.24
C SER A 193 3.58 7.50 -16.30
N TYR A 194 4.10 6.93 -15.22
CA TYR A 194 4.33 5.49 -15.13
C TYR A 194 3.04 4.67 -15.04
N TRP A 195 1.92 5.29 -14.63
CA TRP A 195 0.62 4.62 -14.64
C TRP A 195 0.08 4.39 -16.05
N ASP A 196 0.56 5.13 -17.07
CA ASP A 196 0.15 4.95 -18.47
C ASP A 196 0.60 3.60 -19.05
N GLY A 197 1.56 2.95 -18.42
CA GLY A 197 2.07 1.64 -18.84
C GLY A 197 1.22 0.45 -18.39
N ILE A 198 0.18 0.67 -17.59
CA ILE A 198 -0.67 -0.40 -17.02
C ILE A 198 -2.13 0.03 -16.92
N ILE A 199 -3.03 -0.95 -16.89
CA ILE A 199 -4.41 -0.74 -16.44
C ILE A 199 -4.46 -1.04 -14.94
N GLY A 200 -4.22 0.01 -14.12
CA GLY A 200 -4.06 -0.12 -12.68
C GLY A 200 -5.25 -0.82 -12.02
N CYS A 201 -4.98 -1.93 -11.31
CA CYS A 201 -6.02 -2.74 -10.65
C CYS A 201 -7.13 -3.25 -11.60
N GLY A 202 -6.90 -3.31 -12.93
CA GLY A 202 -7.91 -3.68 -13.92
C GLY A 202 -9.04 -2.65 -14.10
N LEU A 203 -8.90 -1.44 -13.55
CA LEU A 203 -9.96 -0.42 -13.54
C LEU A 203 -9.74 0.60 -14.67
N ARG A 204 -10.28 0.31 -15.86
CA ARG A 204 -10.14 1.16 -17.06
C ARG A 204 -10.78 2.54 -16.92
N ASP A 205 -11.86 2.64 -16.12
CA ASP A 205 -12.71 3.84 -16.02
C ASP A 205 -12.43 4.65 -14.74
N ARG A 206 -11.30 4.42 -14.10
CA ARG A 206 -10.93 5.09 -12.84
C ARG A 206 -9.58 5.76 -12.96
N ALA A 207 -9.56 7.06 -12.64
CA ALA A 207 -8.30 7.78 -12.53
C ALA A 207 -7.53 7.39 -11.28
N ILE A 208 -6.22 7.56 -11.35
CA ILE A 208 -5.30 7.47 -10.22
C ILE A 208 -4.74 8.86 -10.01
N VAL A 209 -4.66 9.28 -8.74
CA VAL A 209 -4.19 10.61 -8.34
C VAL A 209 -3.14 10.49 -7.25
N SER A 210 -2.41 11.59 -7.04
CA SER A 210 -1.43 11.74 -5.96
C SER A 210 -1.81 12.89 -5.03
N MET A 211 -1.12 12.98 -3.89
CA MET A 211 -1.25 14.15 -3.02
C MET A 211 -0.73 15.42 -3.71
N ALA A 212 0.29 15.28 -4.56
CA ALA A 212 0.84 16.41 -5.33
C ALA A 212 -0.14 16.97 -6.38
N ASP A 213 -1.10 16.17 -6.87
CA ASP A 213 -2.17 16.69 -7.72
C ASP A 213 -3.15 17.56 -6.93
N LEU A 214 -3.32 17.29 -5.63
CA LEU A 214 -4.37 17.87 -4.78
C LEU A 214 -3.88 19.00 -3.88
N LEU A 215 -2.59 19.06 -3.60
CA LEU A 215 -1.97 19.99 -2.63
C LEU A 215 -0.79 20.72 -3.27
N ASP A 216 -0.72 22.03 -3.06
CA ASP A 216 0.41 22.86 -3.50
C ASP A 216 0.87 23.76 -2.33
N PRO A 217 2.08 23.57 -1.79
CA PRO A 217 3.02 22.48 -2.12
C PRO A 217 2.56 21.11 -1.57
N PRO A 218 2.99 19.99 -2.19
CA PRO A 218 2.75 18.67 -1.63
C PRO A 218 3.51 18.48 -0.31
N PRO A 219 3.00 17.65 0.62
CA PRO A 219 3.70 17.35 1.86
C PRO A 219 4.98 16.56 1.59
N SER A 220 5.97 16.69 2.49
CA SER A 220 7.16 15.85 2.44
C SER A 220 6.83 14.38 2.74
N MET A 221 7.60 13.45 2.19
CA MET A 221 7.47 12.02 2.45
C MET A 221 7.54 11.71 3.95
N GLU A 222 8.44 12.39 4.66
CA GLU A 222 8.62 12.25 6.11
C GLU A 222 7.34 12.63 6.88
N ALA A 223 6.73 13.77 6.56
CA ALA A 223 5.48 14.19 7.20
C ALA A 223 4.34 13.20 6.94
N VAL A 224 4.29 12.61 5.74
CA VAL A 224 3.30 11.58 5.43
C VAL A 224 3.57 10.29 6.19
N MET A 225 4.82 9.87 6.32
CA MET A 225 5.21 8.73 7.16
C MET A 225 4.80 8.93 8.62
N ASP A 226 5.01 10.13 9.17
CA ASP A 226 4.62 10.46 10.57
C ASP A 226 3.11 10.35 10.76
N ALA A 227 2.31 10.92 9.87
CA ALA A 227 0.85 10.84 9.91
C ALA A 227 0.35 9.39 9.77
N VAL A 228 1.01 8.58 8.93
CA VAL A 228 0.71 7.15 8.78
C VAL A 228 1.02 6.39 10.07
N VAL A 229 2.19 6.62 10.69
CA VAL A 229 2.57 5.95 11.94
C VAL A 229 1.59 6.29 13.07
N GLU A 230 1.25 7.56 13.24
CA GLU A 230 0.27 7.99 14.24
C GLU A 230 -1.10 7.34 14.04
N SER A 231 -1.60 7.40 12.79
CA SER A 231 -2.91 6.83 12.43
C SER A 231 -2.92 5.32 12.57
N PHE A 232 -1.81 4.64 12.23
CA PHE A 232 -1.64 3.20 12.38
C PHE A 232 -1.73 2.80 13.86
N GLY A 233 -1.00 3.51 14.74
CA GLY A 233 -1.03 3.26 16.18
C GLY A 233 -2.45 3.36 16.75
N LYS A 234 -3.21 4.36 16.34
CA LYS A 234 -4.61 4.58 16.77
C LYS A 234 -5.54 3.47 16.27
N VAL A 235 -5.52 3.17 14.96
CA VAL A 235 -6.45 2.23 14.33
C VAL A 235 -6.17 0.78 14.73
N PHE A 236 -4.89 0.40 14.81
CA PHE A 236 -4.48 -0.94 15.17
C PHE A 236 -4.26 -1.14 16.68
N GLN A 237 -4.42 -0.07 17.48
CA GLN A 237 -4.23 -0.07 18.94
C GLN A 237 -2.82 -0.59 19.30
N ARG A 238 -1.80 0.01 18.67
CA ARG A 238 -0.40 -0.33 18.85
C ARG A 238 0.39 0.83 19.44
N GLU A 239 1.33 0.52 20.32
CA GLU A 239 2.38 1.44 20.72
C GLU A 239 3.47 1.40 19.64
N MET A 240 3.70 2.54 18.99
CA MET A 240 4.61 2.64 17.84
C MET A 240 6.01 2.99 18.32
N LEU A 241 6.97 2.09 18.15
CA LEU A 241 8.38 2.30 18.51
C LEU A 241 9.21 2.52 17.24
N GLN A 242 9.79 3.71 17.12
CA GLN A 242 10.73 4.02 16.06
C GLN A 242 12.04 3.27 16.30
N ARG A 243 12.49 2.47 15.34
CA ARG A 243 13.83 1.89 15.36
C ARG A 243 14.78 2.80 14.60
N SER A 244 15.81 3.28 15.26
CA SER A 244 16.90 3.99 14.59
C SER A 244 17.52 3.09 13.51
N PRO A 245 17.89 3.64 12.34
CA PRO A 245 18.67 2.88 11.37
C PRO A 245 19.93 2.35 12.05
N SER A 246 20.15 1.04 11.98
CA SER A 246 21.37 0.36 12.44
C SER A 246 22.45 0.49 11.39
#